data_ab1fff51df2e339b2bca901f517b2155
#
_entry.id   ab1fff51df2e339b2bca901f517b2155
#
_cell.length_a   1.000
_cell.length_b   1.000
_cell.length_c   1.000
_cell.angle_alpha   90.00
_cell.angle_beta   90.00
_cell.angle_gamma   90.00
#
_symmetry.space_group_name_H-M   'P 1'
#
loop_
_entity.id
_entity.type
_entity.pdbx_description
1 polymer ?
#
loop_
_entity_poly.entity_id
_entity_poly.type
_entity_poly.pdbx_seq_one_letter_code
_entity_poly.pdbx_strand_id
1 'polypeptide(L)'
;MKKSMPSTPPLVNELQDVHSRMINLPIYFRERVCEECAWSVPTFYRKMRSVNKPGGLEKDKIMPSLSNAEKEKIIAVMDEVYTGFWTYCEKYRRKPAGK
;
A
#
# COMPACT_ATOMS: atom_id res chain seq x y z
N MET A 1 -7.22 -1.52 37.39
CA MET A 1 -7.21 -1.42 36.79
C MET A 1 -7.47 -1.07 36.32
N LYS A 2 -7.68 -0.94 36.11
CA LYS A 2 -7.91 -0.72 35.51
C LYS A 2 -8.06 -0.47 34.68
N LYS A 3 -8.35 -0.49 34.27
CA LYS A 3 -8.49 -0.37 33.50
C LYS A 3 -8.99 0.10 32.81
N SER A 4 -9.29 -0.07 32.43
CA SER A 4 -9.89 0.29 31.62
C SER A 4 -9.99 1.44 31.38
N MET A 5 -9.84 2.05 30.79
CA MET A 5 -9.96 3.07 30.42
C MET A 5 -10.30 3.45 29.39
N PRO A 6 -10.61 3.33 29.19
CA PRO A 6 -11.13 3.40 28.08
C PRO A 6 -11.25 4.45 27.18
N SER A 7 -12.03 5.21 27.12
CA SER A 7 -12.14 6.26 26.15
C SER A 7 -10.97 7.21 26.19
N THR A 8 -10.00 6.88 26.96
CA THR A 8 -8.78 7.61 26.97
C THR A 8 -8.11 7.49 25.60
N PRO A 9 -7.65 8.59 25.02
CA PRO A 9 -6.94 8.48 23.76
C PRO A 9 -5.77 7.53 23.89
N PRO A 10 -5.39 6.89 22.81
CA PRO A 10 -4.22 6.04 22.88
C PRO A 10 -3.04 6.83 23.39
N LEU A 11 -2.24 6.19 24.18
CA LEU A 11 -1.08 6.85 24.77
C LEU A 11 0.13 6.65 23.90
N VAL A 12 -0.07 6.71 22.60
CA VAL A 12 1.03 6.60 21.65
C VAL A 12 1.37 8.01 21.18
N ASN A 13 2.64 8.24 20.99
CA ASN A 13 3.05 9.53 20.47
C ASN A 13 3.05 9.50 18.95
N GLU A 14 3.36 10.66 18.36
CA GLU A 14 3.36 10.80 16.92
C GLU A 14 4.28 9.80 16.25
N LEU A 15 5.47 9.62 16.80
CA LEU A 15 6.43 8.72 16.17
C LEU A 15 5.90 7.31 16.13
N GLN A 16 5.32 6.87 17.23
CA GLN A 16 4.79 5.51 17.30
C GLN A 16 3.64 5.33 16.35
N ASP A 17 2.77 6.32 16.27
CA ASP A 17 1.62 6.23 15.39
C ASP A 17 2.05 6.21 13.91
N VAL A 18 2.95 7.12 13.54
CA VAL A 18 3.42 7.16 12.16
C VAL A 18 4.16 5.88 11.81
N HIS A 19 5.01 5.42 12.72
CA HIS A 19 5.74 4.19 12.46
C HIS A 19 4.80 3.01 12.26
N SER A 20 3.79 2.91 13.13
CA SER A 20 2.83 1.83 13.03
C SER A 20 2.10 1.86 11.69
N ARG A 21 1.73 3.06 11.26
CA ARG A 21 1.06 3.21 9.98
C ARG A 21 1.97 2.84 8.83
N MET A 22 3.24 3.25 8.93
CA MET A 22 4.18 2.97 7.85
C MET A 22 4.45 1.48 7.70
N ILE A 23 4.56 0.76 8.80
CA ILE A 23 4.83 -0.67 8.66
C ILE A 23 3.61 -1.44 8.20
N ASN A 24 2.43 -0.84 8.29
CA ASN A 24 1.22 -1.47 7.78
C ASN A 24 0.93 -1.10 6.34
N LEU A 25 1.62 -0.11 5.77
CA LEU A 25 1.37 0.29 4.40
C LEU A 25 1.56 -0.86 3.41
N PRO A 26 2.66 -1.62 3.48
CA PRO A 26 2.79 -2.71 2.50
C PRO A 26 1.73 -3.77 2.64
N ILE A 27 1.25 -4.03 3.84
CA ILE A 27 0.19 -5.00 4.04
C ILE A 27 -1.10 -4.48 3.43
N TYR A 28 -1.42 -3.24 3.71
CA TYR A 28 -2.64 -2.64 3.18
C TYR A 28 -2.57 -2.56 1.65
N PHE A 29 -1.43 -2.17 1.12
CA PHE A 29 -1.24 -2.13 -0.33
C PHE A 29 -1.48 -3.51 -0.93
N ARG A 30 -0.89 -4.55 -0.34
CA ARG A 30 -1.06 -5.89 -0.84
C ARG A 30 -2.54 -6.29 -0.86
N GLU A 31 -3.24 -6.01 0.24
CA GLU A 31 -4.64 -6.39 0.33
C GLU A 31 -5.49 -5.67 -0.70
N ARG A 32 -5.21 -4.40 -0.91
CA ARG A 32 -5.97 -3.65 -1.89
C ARG A 32 -5.68 -4.10 -3.32
N VAL A 33 -4.42 -4.39 -3.62
CA VAL A 33 -4.07 -4.89 -4.95
C VAL A 33 -4.74 -6.25 -5.19
N CYS A 34 -4.69 -7.12 -4.19
CA CYS A 34 -5.33 -8.42 -4.32
C CYS A 34 -6.82 -8.26 -4.58
N GLU A 35 -7.44 -7.33 -3.88
CA GLU A 35 -8.85 -7.10 -4.03
C GLU A 35 -9.18 -6.59 -5.44
N GLU A 36 -8.43 -5.60 -5.90
CA GLU A 36 -8.71 -4.98 -7.20
C GLU A 36 -8.38 -5.89 -8.37
N CYS A 37 -7.35 -6.70 -8.22
CA CYS A 37 -6.92 -7.60 -9.29
C CYS A 37 -7.53 -8.98 -9.17
N ALA A 38 -8.33 -9.22 -8.13
CA ALA A 38 -8.93 -10.52 -7.85
C ALA A 38 -7.85 -11.59 -7.71
N TRP A 39 -6.81 -11.28 -6.98
CA TRP A 39 -5.70 -12.20 -6.74
C TRP A 39 -5.76 -12.74 -5.32
N SER A 40 -5.30 -13.98 -5.16
CA SER A 40 -4.97 -14.46 -3.82
C SER A 40 -3.61 -13.90 -3.40
N VAL A 41 -3.31 -13.99 -2.11
CA VAL A 41 -2.02 -13.53 -1.63
C VAL A 41 -0.87 -14.31 -2.28
N PRO A 42 -0.94 -15.64 -2.41
CA PRO A 42 0.11 -16.33 -3.14
C PRO A 42 0.28 -15.87 -4.57
N THR A 43 -0.82 -15.54 -5.23
CA THR A 43 -0.74 -15.01 -6.59
C THR A 43 -0.03 -13.67 -6.62
N PHE A 44 -0.32 -12.83 -5.64
CA PHE A 44 0.35 -11.53 -5.53
C PHE A 44 1.86 -11.71 -5.48
N TYR A 45 2.33 -12.61 -4.63
CA TYR A 45 3.76 -12.81 -4.49
C TYR A 45 4.37 -13.48 -5.72
N ARG A 46 3.61 -14.38 -6.36
CA ARG A 46 4.08 -14.99 -7.58
C ARG A 46 4.25 -13.94 -8.68
N LYS A 47 3.29 -13.04 -8.79
CA LYS A 47 3.37 -11.97 -9.78
C LYS A 47 4.55 -11.05 -9.49
N MET A 48 4.79 -10.78 -8.23
CA MET A 48 5.89 -9.91 -7.84
C MET A 48 7.24 -10.51 -8.22
N ARG A 49 7.36 -11.82 -8.13
CA ARG A 49 8.60 -12.49 -8.47
C ARG A 49 8.74 -12.80 -9.95
N SER A 50 7.64 -12.67 -10.70
CA SER A 50 7.68 -12.96 -12.12
C SER A 50 8.48 -11.91 -12.85
N VAL A 51 9.09 -12.32 -13.94
CA VAL A 51 9.78 -11.40 -14.81
C VAL A 51 9.14 -11.46 -16.16
N ASN A 52 9.33 -10.41 -16.95
CA ASN A 52 8.87 -10.41 -18.31
C ASN A 52 9.64 -11.49 -19.08
N LYS A 53 8.93 -12.15 -19.97
CA LYS A 53 9.50 -13.29 -20.68
C LYS A 53 9.55 -12.99 -22.17
N PRO A 54 10.49 -13.63 -22.88
CA PRO A 54 10.49 -13.53 -24.34
C PRO A 54 9.16 -14.03 -24.89
N GLY A 55 8.74 -13.49 -26.00
CA GLY A 55 7.44 -13.76 -26.56
C GLY A 55 7.42 -14.94 -27.51
N GLY A 56 7.76 -16.10 -27.01
CA GLY A 56 7.64 -17.31 -27.82
C GLY A 56 8.56 -17.29 -29.01
N LEU A 57 7.99 -17.44 -30.21
CA LEU A 57 8.78 -17.54 -31.43
C LEU A 57 9.40 -16.22 -31.86
N GLU A 58 8.90 -15.12 -31.33
CA GLU A 58 9.43 -13.82 -31.70
C GLU A 58 10.34 -13.35 -30.58
N LYS A 59 11.61 -13.43 -30.85
CA LYS A 59 12.61 -13.21 -29.79
C LYS A 59 12.68 -11.78 -29.31
N ASP A 60 12.29 -10.83 -30.15
CA ASP A 60 12.33 -9.43 -29.77
C ASP A 60 11.06 -8.97 -29.06
N LYS A 61 10.08 -9.85 -28.91
CA LYS A 61 8.90 -9.52 -28.13
C LYS A 61 9.05 -9.97 -26.71
N ILE A 62 8.48 -9.18 -25.82
CA ILE A 62 8.50 -9.47 -24.39
C ILE A 62 7.06 -9.68 -23.93
N MET A 63 6.83 -10.80 -23.24
CA MET A 63 5.54 -11.06 -22.62
C MET A 63 5.55 -10.48 -21.23
N PRO A 64 4.79 -9.42 -20.96
CA PRO A 64 4.82 -8.84 -19.63
C PRO A 64 4.19 -9.78 -18.61
N SER A 65 4.72 -9.74 -17.40
CA SER A 65 4.16 -10.54 -16.32
C SER A 65 2.85 -9.95 -15.81
N LEU A 66 2.60 -8.68 -16.12
CA LEU A 66 1.37 -7.99 -15.71
C LEU A 66 0.69 -7.46 -16.96
N SER A 67 -0.63 -7.59 -16.98
CA SER A 67 -1.40 -6.97 -18.05
C SER A 67 -1.46 -5.46 -17.84
N ASN A 68 -1.85 -4.74 -18.88
CA ASN A 68 -2.01 -3.29 -18.75
C ASN A 68 -3.07 -2.95 -17.72
N ALA A 69 -4.17 -3.71 -17.68
CA ALA A 69 -5.21 -3.46 -16.71
C ALA A 69 -4.69 -3.67 -15.29
N GLU A 70 -3.88 -4.70 -15.09
CA GLU A 70 -3.30 -4.95 -13.78
C GLU A 70 -2.36 -3.84 -13.39
N LYS A 71 -1.54 -3.36 -14.33
CA LYS A 71 -0.63 -2.25 -14.05
C LYS A 71 -1.39 -1.00 -13.62
N GLU A 72 -2.49 -0.72 -14.31
CA GLU A 72 -3.28 0.45 -13.97
C GLU A 72 -3.88 0.34 -12.59
N LYS A 73 -4.37 -0.84 -12.25
CA LYS A 73 -4.95 -1.04 -10.92
C LYS A 73 -3.91 -0.93 -9.83
N ILE A 74 -2.72 -1.44 -10.08
CA ILE A 74 -1.64 -1.35 -9.10
C ILE A 74 -1.30 0.10 -8.81
N ILE A 75 -1.18 0.91 -9.87
CA ILE A 75 -0.86 2.32 -9.69
C ILE A 75 -1.99 3.05 -8.97
N ALA A 76 -3.24 2.74 -9.33
CA ALA A 76 -4.37 3.38 -8.66
C ALA A 76 -4.40 3.03 -7.17
N VAL A 77 -4.10 1.80 -6.83
CA VAL A 77 -4.05 1.40 -5.42
C VAL A 77 -2.89 2.10 -4.72
N MET A 78 -1.74 2.20 -5.38
CA MET A 78 -0.60 2.90 -4.80
C MET A 78 -0.97 4.34 -4.47
N ASP A 79 -1.63 5.01 -5.42
CA ASP A 79 -2.08 6.38 -5.18
C ASP A 79 -3.05 6.46 -4.02
N GLU A 80 -3.99 5.53 -3.96
CA GLU A 80 -4.97 5.48 -2.89
C GLU A 80 -4.30 5.31 -1.53
N VAL A 81 -3.39 4.35 -1.45
CA VAL A 81 -2.72 4.03 -0.19
C VAL A 81 -1.84 5.19 0.26
N TYR A 82 -1.07 5.74 -0.67
CA TYR A 82 -0.18 6.84 -0.35
C TYR A 82 -0.96 8.08 0.08
N THR A 83 -2.01 8.40 -0.68
CA THR A 83 -2.82 9.57 -0.35
C THR A 83 -3.50 9.40 0.99
N GLY A 84 -4.00 8.19 1.26
CA GLY A 84 -4.63 7.95 2.55
C GLY A 84 -3.67 8.11 3.72
N PHE A 85 -2.45 7.62 3.55
CA PHE A 85 -1.45 7.78 4.60
C PHE A 85 -1.07 9.24 4.75
N TRP A 86 -0.83 9.92 3.64
CA TRP A 86 -0.48 11.33 3.67
C TRP A 86 -1.56 12.14 4.38
N THR A 87 -2.83 11.90 4.01
CA THR A 87 -3.94 12.62 4.59
C THR A 87 -4.09 12.33 6.08
N TYR A 88 -3.91 11.06 6.44
CA TYR A 88 -3.99 10.71 7.86
C TYR A 88 -2.96 11.48 8.68
N CYS A 89 -1.78 11.64 8.13
CA CYS A 89 -0.70 12.30 8.86
C CYS A 89 -0.76 13.81 8.81
N GLU A 90 -1.75 14.36 8.08
CA GLU A 90 -1.91 15.81 8.05
C GLU A 90 -2.07 16.39 9.44
N LYS A 91 -2.71 15.66 10.31
CA LYS A 91 -2.95 16.15 11.66
C LYS A 91 -1.65 16.40 12.43
N TYR A 92 -0.56 15.84 11.95
CA TYR A 92 0.73 16.00 12.62
C TYR A 92 1.57 17.09 11.98
N ARG A 93 1.17 17.62 10.84
CA ARG A 93 1.97 18.64 10.19
C ARG A 93 1.76 19.95 10.86
N ARG A 94 2.87 20.65 11.08
CA ARG A 94 2.76 21.93 11.68
C ARG A 94 2.26 22.93 10.66
N LYS A 95 1.39 23.79 11.11
CA LYS A 95 0.94 24.85 10.27
C LYS A 95 2.04 25.87 10.08
N PRO A 96 2.11 26.51 8.94
CA PRO A 96 3.06 27.59 8.80
C PRO A 96 2.82 28.64 9.84
N ALA A 97 3.86 29.34 10.16
CA ALA A 97 3.73 30.43 11.11
C ALA A 97 2.72 31.43 10.56
N GLY A 98 2.03 32.02 11.44
CA GLY A 98 0.97 32.93 11.05
C GLY A 98 -0.31 32.23 10.88
N LYS A 99 -0.30 31.07 11.15
CA LYS A 99 -1.44 30.39 11.04
C LYS A 99 -1.98 30.25 12.15
#